data_c610e3f3049e0287cade5597e02992e8
#
_entry.id   c610e3f3049e0287cade5597e02992e8
#
_cell.length_a   1.000
_cell.length_b   1.000
_cell.length_c   1.000
_cell.angle_alpha   90.00
_cell.angle_beta   90.00
_cell.angle_gamma   90.00
#
_symmetry.space_group_name_H-M   'P 1'
#
loop_
_entity.id
_entity.type
_entity.pdbx_description
1 polymer ?
#
loop_
_entity_poly.entity_id
_entity_poly.type
_entity_poly.pdbx_seq_one_letter_code
_entity_poly.pdbx_strand_id
1 'polypeptide(L)'
;MLDKNGIAKRIAKEVKGGYYVNLGIGIPTLVANFVRDDIEVDFQSENGILGMGPFPYAGEEDPDLINAGKQTITALDGASYFDSAMSFSMIRGQHVDLTILGAMEVSENGDIANWKIPNHLVKGMGGAMDLVASARNIIVAMMHTNKRGESKLLKRCSLPLTGVKCVKKIVTNLAVLEVVDPVSYTHLRAHE
;
A
#
# COMPACT_ATOMS: atom_id res chain seq x y z
N MET A 1 17.84 -3.85 11.50
CA MET A 1 16.36 -4.04 11.44
C MET A 1 15.73 -2.68 11.20
N LEU A 2 14.90 -2.54 10.17
CA LEU A 2 14.22 -1.27 9.88
C LEU A 2 13.03 -1.06 10.83
N ASP A 3 12.75 0.20 11.15
CA ASP A 3 11.48 0.61 11.72
C ASP A 3 10.44 0.88 10.60
N LYS A 4 9.26 1.39 10.96
CA LYS A 4 8.19 1.70 9.99
C LYS A 4 8.63 2.75 8.95
N ASN A 5 9.37 3.76 9.38
CA ASN A 5 9.90 4.80 8.49
C ASN A 5 10.98 4.23 7.56
N GLY A 6 11.83 3.34 8.05
CA GLY A 6 12.82 2.64 7.25
C GLY A 6 12.19 1.77 6.16
N ILE A 7 11.09 1.05 6.48
CA ILE A 7 10.30 0.30 5.49
C ILE A 7 9.73 1.26 4.43
N ALA A 8 9.10 2.35 4.85
CA ALA A 8 8.52 3.33 3.94
C ALA A 8 9.58 3.97 3.03
N LYS A 9 10.72 4.38 3.59
CA LYS A 9 11.87 4.91 2.85
C LYS A 9 12.44 3.91 1.84
N ARG A 10 12.46 2.62 2.20
CA ARG A 10 12.88 1.58 1.25
C ARG A 10 11.90 1.44 0.09
N ILE A 11 10.59 1.48 0.38
CA ILE A 11 9.53 1.38 -0.65
C ILE A 11 9.53 2.61 -1.56
N ALA A 12 9.79 3.80 -1.02
CA ALA A 12 9.84 5.03 -1.82
C ALA A 12 10.83 4.96 -2.99
N LYS A 13 11.87 4.11 -2.90
CA LYS A 13 12.81 3.86 -4.00
C LYS A 13 12.18 3.11 -5.19
N GLU A 14 11.02 2.49 -5.01
CA GLU A 14 10.28 1.78 -6.06
C GLU A 14 9.33 2.71 -6.84
N VAL A 15 9.06 3.90 -6.32
CA VAL A 15 8.23 4.91 -6.96
C VAL A 15 9.02 5.54 -8.12
N LYS A 16 8.38 5.66 -9.28
CA LYS A 16 8.99 6.22 -10.49
C LYS A 16 8.23 7.46 -10.92
N GLY A 17 8.91 8.34 -11.64
CA GLY A 17 8.28 9.53 -12.24
C GLY A 17 7.14 9.14 -13.17
N GLY A 18 6.07 9.93 -13.14
CA GLY A 18 4.85 9.72 -13.91
C GLY A 18 3.93 8.63 -13.38
N TYR A 19 4.19 8.06 -12.20
CA TYR A 19 3.32 7.06 -11.59
C TYR A 19 2.11 7.68 -10.91
N TYR A 20 0.97 7.03 -11.07
CA TYR A 20 -0.20 7.16 -10.20
C TYR A 20 -0.11 6.10 -9.10
N VAL A 21 0.00 6.55 -7.84
CA VAL A 21 0.28 5.69 -6.69
C VAL A 21 -0.86 5.74 -5.68
N ASN A 22 -1.42 4.57 -5.34
CA ASN A 22 -2.38 4.45 -4.25
C ASN A 22 -1.68 3.93 -2.98
N LEU A 23 -1.94 4.60 -1.86
CA LEU A 23 -1.35 4.28 -0.56
C LEU A 23 -2.42 3.74 0.41
N GLY A 24 -2.28 2.49 0.79
CA GLY A 24 -3.06 1.89 1.87
C GLY A 24 -2.74 2.49 3.24
N ILE A 25 -3.58 2.17 4.22
CA ILE A 25 -3.51 2.70 5.59
C ILE A 25 -2.29 2.14 6.35
N GLY A 26 -1.66 2.96 7.17
CA GLY A 26 -0.58 2.57 8.09
C GLY A 26 0.82 2.80 7.53
N ILE A 27 1.69 1.77 7.45
CA ILE A 27 3.05 1.95 6.89
C ILE A 27 3.01 2.52 5.47
N PRO A 28 2.11 2.10 4.57
CA PRO A 28 2.03 2.65 3.23
C PRO A 28 1.88 4.17 3.16
N THR A 29 1.08 4.79 4.05
CA THR A 29 0.90 6.25 4.03
C THR A 29 2.19 7.04 4.29
N LEU A 30 3.13 6.43 4.99
CA LEU A 30 4.43 7.06 5.28
C LEU A 30 5.32 7.16 4.04
N VAL A 31 5.05 6.40 2.98
CA VAL A 31 5.90 6.35 1.78
C VAL A 31 5.96 7.70 1.09
N ALA A 32 4.86 8.44 1.07
CA ALA A 32 4.81 9.78 0.48
C ALA A 32 5.87 10.74 1.05
N ASN A 33 6.20 10.60 2.34
CA ASN A 33 7.19 11.45 3.01
C ASN A 33 8.65 11.19 2.57
N PHE A 34 8.90 10.13 1.83
CA PHE A 34 10.24 9.68 1.45
C PHE A 34 10.45 9.59 -0.07
N VAL A 35 9.44 9.91 -0.85
CA VAL A 35 9.61 10.06 -2.30
C VAL A 35 10.49 11.28 -2.55
N ARG A 36 11.38 11.17 -3.52
CA ARG A 36 12.34 12.24 -3.84
C ARG A 36 11.60 13.41 -4.50
N ASP A 37 11.98 14.62 -4.15
CA ASP A 37 11.37 15.86 -4.66
C ASP A 37 11.57 16.06 -6.18
N ASP A 38 12.58 15.37 -6.77
CA ASP A 38 12.86 15.42 -8.20
C ASP A 38 12.03 14.41 -9.02
N ILE A 39 11.15 13.65 -8.37
CA ILE A 39 10.24 12.70 -9.00
C ILE A 39 8.82 13.25 -8.98
N GLU A 40 8.28 13.55 -10.15
CA GLU A 40 6.87 13.89 -10.30
C GLU A 40 6.02 12.62 -10.16
N VAL A 41 5.15 12.60 -9.14
CA VAL A 41 4.27 11.47 -8.82
C VAL A 41 2.94 11.98 -8.28
N ASP A 42 1.85 11.39 -8.73
CA ASP A 42 0.52 11.68 -8.25
C ASP A 42 0.03 10.62 -7.26
N PHE A 43 -0.25 11.03 -6.03
CA PHE A 43 -0.88 10.16 -5.05
C PHE A 43 -2.40 10.23 -5.18
N GLN A 44 -3.01 9.04 -5.35
CA GLN A 44 -4.45 8.87 -5.39
C GLN A 44 -4.94 8.30 -4.06
N SER A 45 -6.02 8.86 -3.54
CA SER A 45 -6.78 8.25 -2.45
C SER A 45 -8.14 7.81 -2.95
N GLU A 46 -8.53 6.56 -2.68
CA GLU A 46 -9.75 5.97 -3.23
C GLU A 46 -11.04 6.66 -2.80
N ASN A 47 -11.02 7.46 -1.76
CA ASN A 47 -12.18 8.26 -1.34
C ASN A 47 -12.45 9.47 -2.22
N GLY A 48 -11.58 9.81 -3.19
CA GLY A 48 -11.93 10.74 -4.25
C GLY A 48 -10.97 11.89 -4.52
N ILE A 49 -9.67 11.72 -4.32
CA ILE A 49 -8.66 12.72 -4.67
C ILE A 49 -7.51 12.11 -5.47
N LEU A 50 -7.06 12.83 -6.49
CA LEU A 50 -5.80 12.65 -7.19
C LEU A 50 -4.98 13.93 -7.03
N GLY A 51 -3.69 13.82 -6.71
CA GLY A 51 -2.85 14.93 -6.32
C GLY A 51 -2.93 15.20 -4.80
N MET A 52 -2.99 14.13 -4.00
CA MET A 52 -2.93 14.21 -2.54
C MET A 52 -1.57 14.76 -2.11
N GLY A 53 -1.59 15.84 -1.34
CA GLY A 53 -0.41 16.49 -0.78
C GLY A 53 -0.01 15.95 0.60
N PRO A 54 0.99 16.60 1.23
CA PRO A 54 1.45 16.27 2.58
C PRO A 54 0.38 16.50 3.65
N PHE A 55 0.68 16.09 4.88
CA PHE A 55 -0.15 16.44 6.03
C PHE A 55 -0.08 17.96 6.30
N PRO A 56 -1.21 18.61 6.65
CA PRO A 56 -1.23 20.03 6.99
C PRO A 56 -0.43 20.31 8.27
N TYR A 57 0.00 21.55 8.43
CA TYR A 57 0.53 22.01 9.70
C TYR A 57 -0.61 22.16 10.73
N ALA A 58 -0.24 22.11 12.01
CA ALA A 58 -1.22 22.26 13.10
C ALA A 58 -1.94 23.62 12.99
N GLY A 59 -3.28 23.57 12.92
CA GLY A 59 -4.15 24.73 12.75
C GLY A 59 -4.51 25.08 11.30
N GLU A 60 -4.00 24.32 10.32
CA GLU A 60 -4.29 24.48 8.89
C GLU A 60 -5.12 23.29 8.35
N GLU A 61 -5.62 22.44 9.27
CA GLU A 61 -6.38 21.25 8.89
C GLU A 61 -7.74 21.63 8.31
N ASP A 62 -8.04 21.09 7.13
CA ASP A 62 -9.36 21.12 6.55
C ASP A 62 -10.07 19.78 6.89
N PRO A 63 -11.17 19.80 7.69
CA PRO A 63 -11.86 18.57 8.10
C PRO A 63 -12.54 17.84 6.95
N ASP A 64 -12.80 18.51 5.83
CA ASP A 64 -13.42 17.90 4.65
C ASP A 64 -12.36 17.28 3.71
N LEU A 65 -11.08 17.58 3.94
CA LEU A 65 -9.97 17.09 3.12
C LEU A 65 -9.21 15.97 3.82
N ILE A 66 -9.67 14.75 3.62
CA ILE A 66 -9.13 13.57 4.30
C ILE A 66 -8.73 12.48 3.30
N ASN A 67 -7.71 11.68 3.66
CA ASN A 67 -7.36 10.46 2.93
C ASN A 67 -8.28 9.29 3.32
N ALA A 68 -8.11 8.14 2.65
CA ALA A 68 -8.85 6.92 2.95
C ALA A 68 -8.60 6.38 4.38
N GLY A 69 -7.50 6.78 5.01
CA GLY A 69 -7.18 6.51 6.41
C GLY A 69 -7.84 7.45 7.41
N LYS A 70 -8.68 8.39 6.94
CA LYS A 70 -9.36 9.44 7.73
C LYS A 70 -8.37 10.41 8.42
N GLN A 71 -7.22 10.62 7.82
CA GLN A 71 -6.27 11.63 8.24
C GLN A 71 -6.43 12.86 7.37
N THR A 72 -6.39 14.06 7.96
CA THR A 72 -6.39 15.30 7.20
C THR A 72 -5.14 15.39 6.32
N ILE A 73 -5.33 15.85 5.10
CA ILE A 73 -4.27 16.02 4.09
C ILE A 73 -4.38 17.40 3.47
N THR A 74 -3.38 17.76 2.67
CA THR A 74 -3.47 18.89 1.75
C THR A 74 -3.70 18.37 0.32
N ALA A 75 -4.06 19.27 -0.57
CA ALA A 75 -4.11 19.01 -2.00
C ALA A 75 -2.99 19.77 -2.68
N LEU A 76 -2.35 19.16 -3.66
CA LEU A 76 -1.37 19.81 -4.53
C LEU A 76 -2.09 20.74 -5.52
N ASP A 77 -1.39 21.74 -6.05
CA ASP A 77 -1.90 22.57 -7.14
C ASP A 77 -2.23 21.68 -8.35
N GLY A 78 -3.46 21.82 -8.86
CA GLY A 78 -3.96 20.97 -9.94
C GLY A 78 -4.60 19.65 -9.49
N ALA A 79 -4.72 19.41 -8.19
CA ALA A 79 -5.42 18.24 -7.68
C ALA A 79 -6.86 18.16 -8.21
N SER A 80 -7.33 16.92 -8.43
CA SER A 80 -8.68 16.65 -8.92
C SER A 80 -9.48 15.90 -7.87
N TYR A 81 -10.75 16.30 -7.72
CA TYR A 81 -11.72 15.67 -6.82
C TYR A 81 -12.79 14.97 -7.63
N PHE A 82 -13.20 13.82 -7.19
CA PHE A 82 -14.19 12.99 -7.87
C PHE A 82 -14.94 12.07 -6.89
N ASP A 83 -16.05 11.57 -7.33
CA ASP A 83 -16.85 10.63 -6.54
C ASP A 83 -16.22 9.22 -6.51
N SER A 84 -16.80 8.36 -5.70
CA SER A 84 -16.32 6.97 -5.55
C SER A 84 -16.47 6.17 -6.86
N ALA A 85 -17.46 6.46 -7.68
CA ALA A 85 -17.64 5.74 -8.95
C ALA A 85 -16.48 6.04 -9.90
N MET A 86 -16.08 7.29 -10.04
CA MET A 86 -14.92 7.69 -10.83
C MET A 86 -13.63 7.12 -10.26
N SER A 87 -13.43 7.22 -8.94
CA SER A 87 -12.25 6.68 -8.25
C SER A 87 -12.05 5.19 -8.53
N PHE A 88 -13.09 4.39 -8.35
CA PHE A 88 -13.02 2.95 -8.61
C PHE A 88 -12.96 2.61 -10.08
N SER A 89 -13.48 3.47 -10.96
CA SER A 89 -13.30 3.33 -12.41
C SER A 89 -11.83 3.49 -12.81
N MET A 90 -11.11 4.45 -12.21
CA MET A 90 -9.65 4.59 -12.42
C MET A 90 -8.89 3.36 -11.96
N ILE A 91 -9.22 2.83 -10.76
CA ILE A 91 -8.58 1.65 -10.21
C ILE A 91 -8.84 0.44 -11.11
N ARG A 92 -10.11 0.14 -11.44
CA ARG A 92 -10.50 -1.00 -12.27
C ARG A 92 -10.04 -0.86 -13.71
N GLY A 93 -9.92 0.37 -14.21
CA GLY A 93 -9.37 0.69 -15.52
C GLY A 93 -7.85 0.56 -15.62
N GLN A 94 -7.17 0.13 -14.55
CA GLN A 94 -5.71 -0.04 -14.48
C GLN A 94 -4.94 1.27 -14.69
N HIS A 95 -5.51 2.39 -14.25
CA HIS A 95 -4.85 3.69 -14.30
C HIS A 95 -3.95 3.95 -13.07
N VAL A 96 -3.95 3.04 -12.09
CA VAL A 96 -3.04 3.06 -10.95
C VAL A 96 -1.83 2.18 -11.26
N ASP A 97 -0.64 2.78 -11.31
CA ASP A 97 0.60 2.07 -11.66
C ASP A 97 1.17 1.27 -10.50
N LEU A 98 1.01 1.78 -9.29
CA LEU A 98 1.54 1.18 -8.07
C LEU A 98 0.54 1.30 -6.93
N THR A 99 0.24 0.19 -6.29
CA THR A 99 -0.51 0.14 -5.03
C THR A 99 0.39 -0.39 -3.91
N ILE A 100 0.43 0.32 -2.80
CA ILE A 100 1.20 -0.09 -1.61
C ILE A 100 0.21 -0.41 -0.50
N LEU A 101 0.19 -1.65 -0.04
CA LEU A 101 -0.78 -2.14 0.96
C LEU A 101 -0.10 -2.68 2.20
N GLY A 102 -0.76 -2.54 3.35
CA GLY A 102 -0.45 -3.31 4.53
C GLY A 102 -1.02 -4.73 4.44
N ALA A 103 -0.38 -5.70 5.11
CA ALA A 103 -0.90 -7.05 5.18
C ALA A 103 -0.83 -7.64 6.60
N MET A 104 -1.75 -8.55 6.88
CA MET A 104 -1.71 -9.44 8.05
C MET A 104 -0.91 -10.68 7.73
N GLU A 105 -1.12 -11.26 6.53
CA GLU A 105 -0.40 -12.41 6.00
C GLU A 105 -0.17 -12.25 4.49
N VAL A 106 0.94 -12.80 3.99
CA VAL A 106 1.23 -12.96 2.57
C VAL A 106 1.76 -14.37 2.33
N SER A 107 1.26 -15.03 1.29
CA SER A 107 1.76 -16.36 0.92
C SER A 107 2.97 -16.30 0.00
N GLU A 108 3.70 -17.42 -0.12
CA GLU A 108 4.82 -17.58 -1.06
C GLU A 108 4.42 -17.35 -2.52
N ASN A 109 3.13 -17.58 -2.84
CA ASN A 109 2.58 -17.37 -4.18
C ASN A 109 2.06 -15.94 -4.43
N GLY A 110 2.21 -15.03 -3.45
CA GLY A 110 1.74 -13.66 -3.57
C GLY A 110 0.25 -13.45 -3.28
N ASP A 111 -0.39 -14.40 -2.57
CA ASP A 111 -1.72 -14.13 -2.02
C ASP A 111 -1.60 -13.18 -0.84
N ILE A 112 -2.60 -12.33 -0.64
CA ILE A 112 -2.64 -11.34 0.44
C ILE A 112 -3.91 -11.47 1.28
N ALA A 113 -3.76 -11.35 2.61
CA ALA A 113 -4.85 -11.25 3.57
C ALA A 113 -4.65 -10.03 4.46
N ASN A 114 -5.60 -9.07 4.43
CA ASN A 114 -5.44 -7.81 5.17
C ASN A 114 -6.74 -7.22 5.74
N TRP A 115 -7.88 -7.91 5.65
CA TRP A 115 -9.16 -7.31 5.99
C TRP A 115 -9.89 -7.95 7.18
N LYS A 116 -9.64 -9.23 7.47
CA LYS A 116 -10.40 -9.97 8.49
C LYS A 116 -9.52 -10.92 9.28
N ILE A 117 -9.68 -10.89 10.61
CA ILE A 117 -9.23 -11.94 11.52
C ILE A 117 -10.50 -12.58 12.08
N PRO A 118 -10.79 -13.85 11.78
CA PRO A 118 -11.99 -14.54 12.28
C PRO A 118 -12.10 -14.43 13.81
N ASN A 119 -13.31 -14.16 14.30
CA ASN A 119 -13.65 -14.02 15.72
C ASN A 119 -12.97 -12.86 16.48
N HIS A 120 -12.15 -12.04 15.81
CA HIS A 120 -11.47 -10.93 16.48
C HIS A 120 -11.69 -9.57 15.79
N LEU A 121 -11.44 -9.48 14.50
CA LEU A 121 -11.41 -8.21 13.80
C LEU A 121 -11.96 -8.32 12.39
N VAL A 122 -12.90 -7.46 12.06
CA VAL A 122 -13.34 -7.21 10.69
C VAL A 122 -13.14 -5.73 10.41
N LYS A 123 -12.09 -5.38 9.65
CA LYS A 123 -11.87 -3.99 9.21
C LYS A 123 -12.73 -3.59 8.02
N GLY A 124 -13.39 -4.56 7.40
CA GLY A 124 -14.01 -4.37 6.10
C GLY A 124 -12.98 -4.45 4.97
N MET A 125 -13.46 -4.75 3.78
CA MET A 125 -12.61 -4.90 2.60
C MET A 125 -12.17 -3.55 2.04
N GLY A 126 -13.00 -2.51 2.19
CA GLY A 126 -12.78 -1.22 1.55
C GLY A 126 -12.48 -1.38 0.07
N GLY A 127 -11.62 -0.54 -0.48
CA GLY A 127 -11.14 -0.62 -1.85
C GLY A 127 -10.03 -1.65 -2.11
N ALA A 128 -9.57 -2.37 -1.08
CA ALA A 128 -8.40 -3.23 -1.21
C ALA A 128 -8.58 -4.36 -2.22
N MET A 129 -9.79 -4.94 -2.33
CA MET A 129 -10.05 -6.00 -3.31
C MET A 129 -10.01 -5.49 -4.76
N ASP A 130 -10.53 -4.29 -5.02
CA ASP A 130 -10.44 -3.66 -6.34
C ASP A 130 -8.99 -3.32 -6.69
N LEU A 131 -8.24 -2.77 -5.73
CA LEU A 131 -6.82 -2.46 -5.90
C LEU A 131 -5.99 -3.70 -6.23
N VAL A 132 -6.17 -4.80 -5.48
CA VAL A 132 -5.39 -6.03 -5.73
C VAL A 132 -5.80 -6.77 -6.99
N ALA A 133 -7.03 -6.57 -7.46
CA ALA A 133 -7.51 -7.16 -8.70
C ALA A 133 -7.04 -6.40 -9.96
N SER A 134 -6.71 -5.11 -9.82
CA SER A 134 -6.57 -4.22 -10.98
C SER A 134 -5.25 -3.48 -11.05
N ALA A 135 -4.56 -3.20 -9.94
CA ALA A 135 -3.29 -2.48 -9.97
C ALA A 135 -2.20 -3.26 -10.71
N ARG A 136 -1.41 -2.54 -11.51
CA ARG A 136 -0.31 -3.15 -12.30
C ARG A 136 0.78 -3.72 -11.42
N ASN A 137 1.10 -3.03 -10.33
CA ASN A 137 2.13 -3.44 -9.37
C ASN A 137 1.60 -3.31 -7.95
N ILE A 138 1.80 -4.35 -7.15
CA ILE A 138 1.40 -4.36 -5.74
C ILE A 138 2.63 -4.64 -4.89
N ILE A 139 2.92 -3.70 -3.98
CA ILE A 139 3.96 -3.84 -2.96
C ILE A 139 3.28 -3.94 -1.59
N VAL A 140 3.68 -4.93 -0.82
CA VAL A 140 3.24 -5.07 0.57
C VAL A 140 4.27 -4.47 1.51
N ALA A 141 3.81 -3.57 2.39
CA ALA A 141 4.57 -2.95 3.48
C ALA A 141 4.10 -3.52 4.83
N MET A 142 4.93 -4.29 5.51
CA MET A 142 4.53 -4.89 6.80
C MET A 142 5.71 -5.23 7.69
N MET A 143 5.46 -5.42 8.99
CA MET A 143 6.43 -6.08 9.87
C MET A 143 6.55 -7.56 9.49
N HIS A 144 7.74 -8.13 9.56
CA HIS A 144 8.00 -9.52 9.20
C HIS A 144 7.25 -10.51 10.09
N THR A 145 7.12 -10.18 11.37
CA THR A 145 6.42 -11.00 12.37
C THR A 145 5.23 -10.26 12.96
N ASN A 146 4.31 -11.02 13.53
CA ASN A 146 3.24 -10.50 14.36
C ASN A 146 3.75 -10.19 15.80
N LYS A 147 2.84 -9.74 16.69
CA LYS A 147 3.18 -9.41 18.09
C LYS A 147 3.65 -10.61 18.92
N ARG A 148 3.38 -11.84 18.45
CA ARG A 148 3.81 -13.09 19.12
C ARG A 148 5.14 -13.60 18.58
N GLY A 149 5.76 -12.89 17.60
CA GLY A 149 7.01 -13.32 16.96
C GLY A 149 6.79 -14.33 15.80
N GLU A 150 5.54 -14.66 15.47
CA GLU A 150 5.24 -15.59 14.37
C GLU A 150 5.37 -14.89 13.03
N SER A 151 5.91 -15.58 12.02
CA SER A 151 6.05 -15.05 10.66
C SER A 151 4.69 -14.74 10.05
N LYS A 152 4.61 -13.58 9.37
CA LYS A 152 3.48 -13.18 8.54
C LYS A 152 3.64 -13.61 7.07
N LEU A 153 4.82 -14.13 6.74
CA LEU A 153 5.11 -14.78 5.45
C LEU A 153 4.91 -16.28 5.61
N LEU A 154 3.97 -16.82 4.85
CA LEU A 154 3.51 -18.20 5.01
C LEU A 154 3.55 -18.93 3.66
N LYS A 155 3.57 -20.26 3.67
CA LYS A 155 3.36 -21.05 2.45
C LYS A 155 1.97 -20.80 1.86
N ARG A 156 0.96 -20.70 2.71
CA ARG A 156 -0.42 -20.35 2.37
C ARG A 156 -0.99 -19.47 3.48
N CYS A 157 -1.75 -18.45 3.10
CA CYS A 157 -2.46 -17.65 4.08
C CYS A 157 -3.47 -18.50 4.85
N SER A 158 -3.55 -18.28 6.15
CA SER A 158 -4.56 -18.89 7.03
C SER A 158 -5.80 -18.00 7.18
N LEU A 159 -5.63 -16.72 6.96
CA LEU A 159 -6.70 -15.72 7.02
C LEU A 159 -7.45 -15.59 5.68
N PRO A 160 -8.71 -15.10 5.70
CA PRO A 160 -9.47 -14.83 4.49
C PRO A 160 -8.72 -13.91 3.53
N LEU A 161 -8.60 -14.34 2.29
CA LEU A 161 -7.83 -13.62 1.27
C LEU A 161 -8.52 -12.32 0.85
N THR A 162 -7.71 -11.33 0.55
CA THR A 162 -8.07 -10.09 -0.15
C THR A 162 -7.83 -10.24 -1.64
N GLY A 163 -6.75 -10.90 -2.03
CA GLY A 163 -6.39 -11.18 -3.41
C GLY A 163 -5.49 -12.40 -3.54
N VAL A 164 -5.47 -12.97 -4.74
CA VAL A 164 -4.73 -14.19 -5.08
C VAL A 164 -3.66 -13.85 -6.10
N LYS A 165 -2.41 -14.29 -5.87
CA LYS A 165 -1.27 -14.15 -6.78
C LYS A 165 -1.05 -12.71 -7.32
N CYS A 166 -1.35 -11.72 -6.50
CA CYS A 166 -1.35 -10.32 -6.91
C CYS A 166 -0.12 -9.54 -6.40
N VAL A 167 0.47 -9.96 -5.28
CA VAL A 167 1.64 -9.29 -4.70
C VAL A 167 2.89 -9.57 -5.53
N LYS A 168 3.59 -8.52 -5.93
CA LYS A 168 4.87 -8.61 -6.67
C LYS A 168 6.09 -8.44 -5.78
N LYS A 169 5.97 -7.62 -4.75
CA LYS A 169 7.08 -7.32 -3.85
C LYS A 169 6.58 -7.15 -2.42
N ILE A 170 7.37 -7.61 -1.48
CA ILE A 170 7.09 -7.49 -0.05
C ILE A 170 8.29 -6.82 0.61
N VAL A 171 8.06 -5.74 1.33
CA VAL A 171 9.08 -5.03 2.09
C VAL A 171 8.73 -5.13 3.56
N THR A 172 9.65 -5.73 4.32
CA THR A 172 9.51 -5.90 5.77
C THR A 172 10.64 -5.17 6.50
N ASN A 173 10.60 -5.19 7.81
CA ASN A 173 11.70 -4.68 8.63
C ASN A 173 13.00 -5.52 8.54
N LEU A 174 12.95 -6.70 7.93
CA LEU A 174 14.09 -7.61 7.81
C LEU A 174 14.61 -7.77 6.37
N ALA A 175 13.70 -7.74 5.38
CA ALA A 175 14.06 -8.10 4.00
C ALA A 175 13.14 -7.44 2.97
N VAL A 176 13.63 -7.38 1.74
CA VAL A 176 12.85 -7.15 0.52
C VAL A 176 12.76 -8.47 -0.21
N LEU A 177 11.55 -8.87 -0.56
CA LEU A 177 11.25 -10.13 -1.20
C LEU A 177 10.51 -9.86 -2.50
N GLU A 178 10.90 -10.52 -3.58
CA GLU A 178 10.19 -10.49 -4.86
C GLU A 178 9.45 -11.82 -5.04
N VAL A 179 8.19 -11.72 -5.43
CA VAL A 179 7.40 -12.89 -5.80
C VAL A 179 7.56 -13.10 -7.29
N VAL A 180 8.25 -14.18 -7.68
CA VAL A 180 8.53 -14.54 -9.08
C VAL A 180 7.70 -15.77 -9.45
N ASP A 181 6.95 -15.73 -10.56
CA ASP A 181 6.13 -16.84 -11.04
C ASP A 181 7.00 -17.86 -11.81
N PRO A 182 6.73 -19.17 -11.72
CA PRO A 182 5.64 -19.90 -11.06
C PRO A 182 6.07 -20.94 -10.03
N VAL A 183 7.09 -20.91 -9.37
CA VAL A 183 7.52 -21.74 -8.22
C VAL A 183 8.79 -21.11 -7.71
N SER A 184 8.61 -20.08 -6.93
CA SER A 184 9.69 -19.20 -6.90
C SER A 184 10.23 -18.96 -5.57
N TYR A 185 11.46 -19.07 -5.59
CA TYR A 185 12.28 -18.65 -4.49
C TYR A 185 12.39 -17.13 -4.55
N THR A 186 11.93 -16.51 -3.53
CA THR A 186 12.21 -15.17 -3.11
C THR A 186 13.71 -14.92 -3.08
N HIS A 187 14.19 -14.04 -3.91
CA HIS A 187 15.52 -13.49 -3.69
C HIS A 187 15.48 -12.59 -2.45
N LEU A 188 15.96 -13.14 -1.34
CA LEU A 188 16.26 -12.38 -0.15
C LEU A 188 17.42 -11.43 -0.48
N ARG A 189 17.13 -10.16 -0.70
CA ARG A 189 18.15 -9.13 -0.54
C ARG A 189 18.00 -8.57 0.88
N ALA A 190 19.07 -8.73 1.66
CA ALA A 190 19.18 -7.98 2.90
C ALA A 190 19.06 -6.48 2.59
N HIS A 191 18.55 -5.72 3.52
CA HIS A 191 18.55 -4.26 3.40
C HIS A 191 20.00 -3.77 3.39
N GLU A 192 20.49 -3.35 2.24
CA GLU A 192 21.70 -2.54 2.12
C GLU A 192 21.38 -1.06 2.32
#